data_d93c84494f61b3cf7e073fbd6af7e936
#
_entry.id   d93c84494f61b3cf7e073fbd6af7e936
#
_cell.length_a   1.000
_cell.length_b   1.000
_cell.length_c   1.000
_cell.angle_alpha   90.00
_cell.angle_beta   90.00
_cell.angle_gamma   90.00
#
_symmetry.space_group_name_H-M   'P 1'
#
loop_
_entity.id
_entity.type
_entity.pdbx_description
1 polymer ?
#
loop_
_entity_poly.entity_id
_entity_poly.type
_entity_poly.pdbx_seq_one_letter_code
_entity_poly.pdbx_strand_id
1 'polypeptide(L)'
;MQRMGAVRLRGAGWILPETPETTELFQWLVQEIQSVRGEATLLRVDRVEPMTDQDIAALFHKARGVEYQAVVQGSREILRHLDRYHANHRRSITHLRSKLDGLKRELDRIQSIDYLKAPAGERARTLWETTAKRLRAAETPPRAPGGRHRTSLPARGVRG
;
A
#
# COMPACT_ATOMS: atom_id res chain seq x y z
N MET A 1 -13.33 13.30 -7.79
CA MET A 1 -13.97 13.06 -6.49
C MET A 1 -13.35 11.89 -5.73
N GLN A 2 -13.43 10.64 -6.19
CA GLN A 2 -12.84 9.49 -5.47
C GLN A 2 -11.33 9.61 -5.25
N ARG A 3 -10.57 10.14 -6.22
CA ARG A 3 -9.11 10.37 -6.10
C ARG A 3 -8.73 11.34 -4.98
N MET A 4 -9.66 12.15 -4.52
CA MET A 4 -9.51 13.13 -3.43
C MET A 4 -9.91 12.52 -2.07
N GLY A 5 -10.30 11.24 -2.01
CA GLY A 5 -10.79 10.59 -0.82
C GLY A 5 -12.27 10.83 -0.50
N ALA A 6 -12.98 11.62 -1.32
CA ALA A 6 -14.39 11.87 -1.12
C ALA A 6 -15.23 10.59 -1.26
N VAL A 7 -16.25 10.45 -0.43
CA VAL A 7 -17.22 9.36 -0.49
C VAL A 7 -18.58 9.86 -0.92
N ARG A 8 -19.35 9.01 -1.59
CA ARG A 8 -20.68 9.37 -2.08
C ARG A 8 -21.71 9.17 -0.99
N LEU A 9 -22.52 10.21 -0.77
CA LEU A 9 -23.64 10.17 0.18
C LEU A 9 -24.92 9.86 -0.59
N ARG A 10 -25.34 8.59 -0.61
CA ARG A 10 -26.64 8.07 -1.10
C ARG A 10 -27.29 8.88 -2.24
N GLY A 11 -26.54 9.19 -3.30
CA GLY A 11 -27.08 9.90 -4.47
C GLY A 11 -27.19 11.42 -4.32
N ALA A 12 -27.02 11.97 -3.11
CA ALA A 12 -27.18 13.40 -2.87
C ALA A 12 -25.92 14.23 -3.20
N GLY A 13 -24.73 13.65 -3.04
CA GLY A 13 -23.50 14.40 -3.25
C GLY A 13 -22.25 13.63 -2.81
N TRP A 14 -21.16 14.37 -2.67
CA TRP A 14 -19.88 13.88 -2.20
C TRP A 14 -19.53 14.56 -0.89
N ILE A 15 -19.01 13.81 0.07
CA ILE A 15 -18.59 14.34 1.36
C ILE A 15 -17.10 14.08 1.59
N LEU A 16 -16.48 15.02 2.29
CA LEU A 16 -15.12 14.94 2.83
C LEU A 16 -15.14 15.45 4.28
N PRO A 17 -14.28 14.95 5.15
CA PRO A 17 -14.04 15.60 6.43
C PRO A 17 -13.49 17.02 6.19
N GLU A 18 -13.92 17.99 7.01
CA GLU A 18 -13.45 19.36 6.88
C GLU A 18 -12.04 19.48 7.45
N THR A 19 -11.10 19.83 6.60
CA THR A 19 -9.74 20.25 6.94
C THR A 19 -9.38 21.43 6.04
N PRO A 20 -8.34 22.23 6.35
CA PRO A 20 -7.89 23.30 5.43
C PRO A 20 -7.65 22.77 4.02
N GLU A 21 -6.96 21.63 3.89
CA GLU A 21 -6.60 21.03 2.60
C GLU A 21 -7.83 20.55 1.83
N THR A 22 -8.79 19.89 2.49
CA THR A 22 -10.01 19.39 1.82
C THR A 22 -10.95 20.53 1.45
N THR A 23 -10.95 21.62 2.23
CA THR A 23 -11.70 22.84 1.93
C THR A 23 -11.18 23.51 0.67
N GLU A 24 -9.86 23.77 0.58
CA GLU A 24 -9.22 24.32 -0.61
C GLU A 24 -9.48 23.45 -1.84
N LEU A 25 -9.36 22.14 -1.69
CA LEU A 25 -9.60 21.17 -2.74
C LEU A 25 -11.02 21.25 -3.30
N PHE A 26 -12.04 21.37 -2.45
CA PHE A 26 -13.43 21.52 -2.88
C PHE A 26 -13.71 22.90 -3.47
N GLN A 27 -13.12 23.96 -2.94
CA GLN A 27 -13.24 25.31 -3.52
C GLN A 27 -12.66 25.35 -4.94
N TRP A 28 -11.45 24.80 -5.12
CA TRP A 28 -10.84 24.68 -6.44
C TRP A 28 -11.73 23.87 -7.40
N LEU A 29 -12.28 22.75 -6.95
CA LEU A 29 -13.16 21.92 -7.78
C LEU A 29 -14.44 22.62 -8.20
N VAL A 30 -15.07 23.41 -7.31
CA VAL A 30 -16.23 24.23 -7.65
C VAL A 30 -15.88 25.25 -8.74
N GLN A 31 -14.74 25.93 -8.60
CA GLN A 31 -14.25 26.89 -9.60
C GLN A 31 -13.99 26.22 -10.96
N GLU A 32 -13.37 25.03 -10.96
CA GLU A 32 -13.12 24.26 -12.17
C GLU A 32 -14.42 23.85 -12.88
N ILE A 33 -15.43 23.37 -12.13
CA ILE A 33 -16.73 23.05 -12.71
C ILE A 33 -17.42 24.29 -13.29
N GLN A 34 -17.37 25.42 -12.59
CA GLN A 34 -17.96 26.68 -13.06
C GLN A 34 -17.24 27.24 -14.31
N SER A 35 -15.93 27.07 -14.40
CA SER A 35 -15.14 27.53 -15.56
C SER A 35 -15.58 26.88 -16.89
N VAL A 36 -16.09 25.65 -16.81
CA VAL A 36 -16.65 24.91 -17.95
C VAL A 36 -18.17 25.00 -18.04
N ARG A 37 -18.75 26.05 -17.44
CA ARG A 37 -20.20 26.32 -17.39
C ARG A 37 -21.03 25.22 -16.69
N GLY A 38 -20.41 24.43 -15.80
CA GLY A 38 -21.09 23.51 -14.94
C GLY A 38 -21.63 24.20 -13.67
N GLU A 39 -22.55 23.54 -12.99
CA GLU A 39 -23.09 23.98 -11.70
C GLU A 39 -22.55 23.13 -10.57
N ALA A 40 -22.05 23.74 -9.50
CA ALA A 40 -21.61 23.08 -8.30
C ALA A 40 -21.87 23.94 -7.07
N THR A 41 -22.30 23.32 -5.99
CA THR A 41 -22.52 23.97 -4.71
C THR A 41 -21.69 23.28 -3.65
N LEU A 42 -20.94 24.04 -2.88
CA LEU A 42 -20.21 23.59 -1.69
C LEU A 42 -20.99 23.94 -0.45
N LEU A 43 -21.29 22.92 0.35
CA LEU A 43 -21.94 23.07 1.64
C LEU A 43 -20.98 22.66 2.75
N ARG A 44 -20.93 23.44 3.83
CA ARG A 44 -20.33 23.07 5.10
C ARG A 44 -21.45 22.72 6.06
N VAL A 45 -21.39 21.56 6.67
CA VAL A 45 -22.45 21.06 7.54
C VAL A 45 -21.85 20.45 8.80
N ASP A 46 -22.45 20.75 9.94
CA ASP A 46 -22.04 20.19 11.22
C ASP A 46 -22.63 18.79 11.43
N ARG A 47 -23.77 18.51 10.82
CA ARG A 47 -24.48 17.23 10.93
C ARG A 47 -25.11 16.81 9.60
N VAL A 48 -25.25 15.51 9.43
CA VAL A 48 -25.93 14.88 8.28
C VAL A 48 -27.02 13.96 8.83
N GLU A 49 -28.21 14.52 9.06
CA GLU A 49 -29.34 13.74 9.56
C GLU A 49 -29.89 12.76 8.50
N PRO A 50 -30.33 11.55 8.89
CA PRO A 50 -30.35 10.97 10.24
C PRO A 50 -29.07 10.17 10.60
N MET A 51 -27.94 10.42 9.97
CA MET A 51 -26.69 9.67 10.15
C MET A 51 -25.92 10.14 11.39
N THR A 52 -25.33 9.18 12.09
CA THR A 52 -24.38 9.47 13.17
C THR A 52 -22.95 9.67 12.60
N ASP A 53 -22.06 10.25 13.39
CA ASP A 53 -20.63 10.35 13.02
C ASP A 53 -20.02 8.97 12.75
N GLN A 54 -20.47 7.94 13.47
CA GLN A 54 -20.04 6.55 13.24
C GLN A 54 -20.51 6.02 11.88
N ASP A 55 -21.74 6.35 11.46
CA ASP A 55 -22.25 5.97 10.14
C ASP A 55 -21.43 6.65 9.04
N ILE A 56 -21.10 7.93 9.21
CA ILE A 56 -20.23 8.68 8.29
C ILE A 56 -18.85 8.05 8.23
N ALA A 57 -18.22 7.79 9.38
CA ALA A 57 -16.92 7.13 9.45
C ALA A 57 -16.93 5.75 8.77
N ALA A 58 -18.00 4.97 8.96
CA ALA A 58 -18.16 3.67 8.32
C ALA A 58 -18.19 3.75 6.78
N LEU A 59 -18.78 4.82 6.21
CA LEU A 59 -18.72 5.04 4.75
C LEU A 59 -17.29 5.23 4.26
N PHE A 60 -16.49 6.05 4.96
CA PHE A 60 -15.08 6.28 4.62
C PHE A 60 -14.25 5.00 4.79
N HIS A 61 -14.41 4.29 5.91
CA HIS A 61 -13.72 3.04 6.18
C HIS A 61 -14.04 1.98 5.14
N LYS A 62 -15.31 1.87 4.71
CA LYS A 62 -15.74 0.95 3.65
C LYS A 62 -15.07 1.29 2.32
N ALA A 63 -15.07 2.56 1.93
CA ALA A 63 -14.47 3.01 0.68
C ALA A 63 -12.95 2.74 0.65
N ARG A 64 -12.23 3.12 1.70
CA ARG A 64 -10.79 2.86 1.84
C ARG A 64 -10.50 1.37 1.95
N GLY A 65 -11.33 0.60 2.65
CA GLY A 65 -11.20 -0.84 2.78
C GLY A 65 -11.16 -1.57 1.43
N VAL A 66 -11.99 -1.15 0.48
CA VAL A 66 -11.98 -1.69 -0.89
C VAL A 66 -10.66 -1.40 -1.61
N GLU A 67 -10.13 -0.16 -1.47
CA GLU A 67 -8.85 0.21 -2.09
C GLU A 67 -7.68 -0.53 -1.45
N TYR A 68 -7.59 -0.61 -0.13
CA TYR A 68 -6.56 -1.38 0.57
C TYR A 68 -6.58 -2.88 0.24
N GLN A 69 -7.74 -3.43 -0.12
CA GLN A 69 -7.85 -4.84 -0.51
C GLN A 69 -6.96 -5.18 -1.72
N ALA A 70 -6.78 -4.26 -2.66
CA ALA A 70 -5.89 -4.47 -3.80
C ALA A 70 -4.43 -4.63 -3.36
N VAL A 71 -3.97 -3.82 -2.40
CA VAL A 71 -2.62 -3.91 -1.82
C VAL A 71 -2.43 -5.24 -1.07
N VAL A 72 -3.43 -5.65 -0.29
CA VAL A 72 -3.43 -6.93 0.44
C VAL A 72 -3.34 -8.11 -0.51
N GLN A 73 -4.15 -8.12 -1.57
CA GLN A 73 -4.14 -9.20 -2.57
C GLN A 73 -2.82 -9.26 -3.33
N GLY A 74 -2.32 -8.11 -3.81
CA GLY A 74 -1.04 -8.04 -4.51
C GLY A 74 0.14 -8.50 -3.64
N SER A 75 0.15 -8.13 -2.35
CA SER A 75 1.17 -8.60 -1.40
C SER A 75 1.10 -10.12 -1.19
N ARG A 76 -0.10 -10.67 -1.02
CA ARG A 76 -0.30 -12.13 -0.90
C ARG A 76 0.14 -12.89 -2.16
N GLU A 77 -0.08 -12.33 -3.34
CA GLU A 77 0.39 -12.94 -4.58
C GLU A 77 1.93 -13.00 -4.64
N ILE A 78 2.61 -11.93 -4.26
CA ILE A 78 4.08 -11.91 -4.18
C ILE A 78 4.56 -12.99 -3.20
N LEU A 79 3.97 -13.08 -2.01
CA LEU A 79 4.32 -14.10 -1.02
C LEU A 79 4.13 -15.52 -1.57
N ARG A 80 3.00 -15.81 -2.24
CA ARG A 80 2.75 -17.10 -2.88
C ARG A 80 3.77 -17.44 -3.98
N HIS A 81 4.23 -16.43 -4.72
CA HIS A 81 5.30 -16.63 -5.69
C HIS A 81 6.63 -16.96 -5.00
N LEU A 82 6.98 -16.26 -3.93
CA LEU A 82 8.19 -16.54 -3.15
C LEU A 82 8.17 -17.94 -2.54
N ASP A 83 7.01 -18.43 -2.08
CA ASP A 83 6.87 -19.78 -1.50
C ASP A 83 7.03 -20.91 -2.53
N ARG A 84 6.64 -20.66 -3.78
CA ARG A 84 6.70 -21.67 -4.85
C ARG A 84 8.07 -21.78 -5.53
N TYR A 85 8.85 -20.70 -5.51
CA TYR A 85 10.10 -20.61 -6.25
C TYR A 85 11.30 -20.64 -5.31
N HIS A 86 11.86 -21.83 -5.09
CA HIS A 86 13.17 -22.00 -4.47
C HIS A 86 14.28 -21.60 -5.47
N ALA A 87 14.97 -20.52 -5.15
CA ALA A 87 16.38 -20.22 -5.39
C ALA A 87 16.92 -20.00 -6.81
N ASN A 88 16.19 -19.95 -7.95
CA ASN A 88 16.95 -19.87 -9.22
C ASN A 88 16.46 -18.95 -10.34
N HIS A 89 15.73 -17.85 -10.05
CA HIS A 89 15.28 -16.97 -11.14
C HIS A 89 15.43 -15.47 -10.82
N ARG A 90 16.60 -14.90 -11.05
CA ARG A 90 16.87 -13.45 -10.94
C ARG A 90 15.82 -12.59 -11.66
N ARG A 91 15.37 -13.00 -12.85
CA ARG A 91 14.32 -12.29 -13.61
C ARG A 91 12.98 -12.25 -12.85
N SER A 92 12.62 -13.34 -12.17
CA SER A 92 11.41 -13.39 -11.37
C SER A 92 11.46 -12.43 -10.18
N ILE A 93 12.59 -12.37 -9.48
CA ILE A 93 12.81 -11.46 -8.35
C ILE A 93 12.69 -9.99 -8.78
N THR A 94 13.30 -9.59 -9.90
CA THR A 94 13.20 -8.22 -10.43
C THR A 94 11.75 -7.84 -10.73
N HIS A 95 10.97 -8.76 -11.33
CA HIS A 95 9.55 -8.54 -11.59
C HIS A 95 8.74 -8.38 -10.29
N LEU A 96 8.97 -9.24 -9.30
CA LEU A 96 8.31 -9.16 -7.99
C LEU A 96 8.64 -7.86 -7.26
N ARG A 97 9.89 -7.37 -7.40
CA ARG A 97 10.30 -6.07 -6.85
C ARG A 97 9.53 -4.93 -7.48
N SER A 98 9.48 -4.86 -8.81
CA SER A 98 8.72 -3.83 -9.52
C SER A 98 7.23 -3.84 -9.12
N LYS A 99 6.64 -5.04 -8.95
CA LYS A 99 5.27 -5.19 -8.46
C LYS A 99 5.12 -4.67 -7.02
N LEU A 100 6.06 -4.99 -6.13
CA LEU A 100 6.06 -4.52 -4.74
C LEU A 100 6.19 -2.99 -4.65
N ASP A 101 7.03 -2.38 -5.50
CA ASP A 101 7.18 -0.93 -5.57
C ASP A 101 5.89 -0.25 -6.09
N GLY A 102 5.19 -0.90 -7.02
CA GLY A 102 3.86 -0.48 -7.46
C GLY A 102 2.84 -0.48 -6.32
N LEU A 103 2.83 -1.56 -5.51
CA LEU A 103 1.95 -1.65 -4.34
C LEU A 103 2.30 -0.60 -3.27
N LYS A 104 3.59 -0.21 -3.14
CA LYS A 104 3.97 0.87 -2.23
C LYS A 104 3.38 2.20 -2.65
N ARG A 105 3.51 2.56 -3.93
CA ARG A 105 2.92 3.80 -4.45
C ARG A 105 1.41 3.84 -4.25
N GLU A 106 0.73 2.72 -4.47
CA GLU A 106 -0.71 2.62 -4.25
C GLU A 106 -1.07 2.73 -2.77
N LEU A 107 -0.32 2.07 -1.88
CA LEU A 107 -0.49 2.18 -0.42
C LEU A 107 -0.35 3.63 0.02
N ASP A 108 0.71 4.33 -0.43
CA ASP A 108 0.95 5.74 -0.07
C ASP A 108 -0.17 6.65 -0.60
N ARG A 109 -0.64 6.41 -1.84
CA ARG A 109 -1.77 7.13 -2.41
C ARG A 109 -3.03 6.96 -1.57
N ILE A 110 -3.36 5.73 -1.17
CA ILE A 110 -4.56 5.48 -0.35
C ILE A 110 -4.41 6.15 1.02
N GLN A 111 -3.23 6.05 1.64
CA GLN A 111 -2.98 6.65 2.95
C GLN A 111 -3.10 8.19 2.92
N SER A 112 -2.70 8.84 1.83
CA SER A 112 -2.82 10.30 1.69
C SER A 112 -4.26 10.80 1.64
N ILE A 113 -5.22 9.94 1.33
CA ILE A 113 -6.66 10.25 1.25
C ILE A 113 -7.50 9.50 2.31
N ASP A 114 -6.84 8.82 3.22
CA ASP A 114 -7.50 8.09 4.32
C ASP A 114 -7.59 8.97 5.57
N TYR A 115 -8.42 9.99 5.49
CA TYR A 115 -8.59 11.02 6.55
C TYR A 115 -9.05 10.45 7.89
N LEU A 116 -9.82 9.36 7.87
CA LEU A 116 -10.39 8.75 9.08
C LEU A 116 -9.67 7.45 9.51
N LYS A 117 -8.49 7.18 8.94
CA LYS A 117 -7.60 6.07 9.31
C LYS A 117 -8.32 4.72 9.39
N ALA A 118 -8.82 4.26 8.24
CA ALA A 118 -9.52 2.99 8.13
C ALA A 118 -8.67 1.82 8.68
N PRO A 119 -9.26 0.92 9.50
CA PRO A 119 -8.51 -0.22 10.09
C PRO A 119 -7.86 -1.16 9.05
N ALA A 120 -8.37 -1.13 7.80
CA ALA A 120 -7.78 -1.86 6.69
C ALA A 120 -6.39 -1.35 6.30
N GLY A 121 -6.09 -0.06 6.53
CA GLY A 121 -4.80 0.56 6.22
C GLY A 121 -3.65 -0.05 6.99
N GLU A 122 -3.83 -0.25 8.29
CA GLU A 122 -2.80 -0.88 9.14
C GLU A 122 -2.50 -2.32 8.69
N ARG A 123 -3.55 -3.10 8.40
CA ARG A 123 -3.40 -4.47 7.89
C ARG A 123 -2.67 -4.52 6.55
N ALA A 124 -3.00 -3.61 5.64
CA ALA A 124 -2.36 -3.52 4.33
C ALA A 124 -0.87 -3.14 4.46
N ARG A 125 -0.55 -2.18 5.32
CA ARG A 125 0.82 -1.73 5.62
C ARG A 125 1.66 -2.88 6.19
N THR A 126 1.19 -3.52 7.24
CA THR A 126 1.90 -4.64 7.89
C THR A 126 2.18 -5.79 6.92
N LEU A 127 1.20 -6.13 6.08
CA LEU A 127 1.37 -7.18 5.09
C LEU A 127 2.38 -6.77 4.00
N TRP A 128 2.34 -5.53 3.53
CA TRP A 128 3.31 -5.01 2.57
C TRP A 128 4.73 -5.04 3.15
N GLU A 129 4.94 -4.59 4.40
CA GLU A 129 6.23 -4.61 5.10
C GLU A 129 6.77 -6.05 5.23
N THR A 130 5.90 -6.99 5.63
CA THR A 130 6.26 -8.42 5.71
C THR A 130 6.70 -8.96 4.35
N THR A 131 5.96 -8.60 3.29
CA THR A 131 6.28 -9.01 1.91
C THR A 131 7.62 -8.42 1.47
N ALA A 132 7.86 -7.14 1.76
CA ALA A 132 9.11 -6.46 1.45
C ALA A 132 10.32 -7.13 2.15
N LYS A 133 10.17 -7.48 3.43
CA LYS A 133 11.21 -8.17 4.20
C LYS A 133 11.52 -9.55 3.60
N ARG A 134 10.50 -10.32 3.24
CA ARG A 134 10.69 -11.66 2.64
C ARG A 134 11.33 -11.58 1.25
N LEU A 135 10.93 -10.62 0.43
CA LEU A 135 11.53 -10.43 -0.89
C LEU A 135 13.02 -10.06 -0.79
N ARG A 136 13.38 -9.15 0.11
CA ARG A 136 14.79 -8.79 0.36
C ARG A 136 15.61 -10.00 0.83
N ALA A 137 15.06 -10.85 1.69
CA ALA A 137 15.73 -12.07 2.12
C ALA A 137 15.96 -13.04 0.95
N ALA A 138 15.04 -13.14 0.00
CA ALA A 138 15.16 -13.96 -1.19
C ALA A 138 16.17 -13.39 -2.23
N GLU A 139 16.45 -12.08 -2.20
CA GLU A 139 17.44 -11.43 -3.04
C GLU A 139 18.89 -11.70 -2.56
N THR A 140 19.07 -11.98 -1.27
CA THR A 140 20.40 -12.24 -0.69
C THR A 140 20.74 -13.71 -0.89
N PRO A 141 21.77 -14.05 -1.68
CA PRO A 141 22.19 -15.46 -1.82
C PRO A 141 22.58 -16.02 -0.46
N PRO A 142 22.28 -17.32 -0.19
CA PRO A 142 22.73 -17.95 1.05
C PRO A 142 24.24 -17.81 1.16
N ARG A 143 24.71 -17.27 2.28
CA ARG A 143 26.13 -17.18 2.60
C ARG A 143 26.71 -18.60 2.55
N ALA A 144 27.63 -18.86 1.62
CA ALA A 144 28.27 -20.16 1.50
C ALA A 144 28.80 -20.58 2.89
N PRO A 145 28.55 -21.81 3.36
CA PRO A 145 29.14 -22.29 4.58
C PRO A 145 30.65 -22.19 4.46
N GLY A 146 31.27 -21.48 5.39
CA GLY A 146 32.70 -21.16 5.39
C GLY A 146 33.53 -22.41 5.10
N GLY A 147 34.37 -22.31 4.08
CA GLY A 147 35.28 -23.36 3.66
C GLY A 147 36.09 -23.84 4.88
N ARG A 148 35.94 -25.11 5.20
CA ARG A 148 36.80 -25.75 6.19
C ARG A 148 38.23 -25.61 5.67
N HIS A 149 39.06 -24.95 6.42
CA HIS A 149 40.50 -24.98 6.24
C HIS A 149 40.95 -26.43 6.11
N ARG A 150 41.36 -26.84 4.91
CA ARG A 150 42.16 -28.03 4.74
C ARG A 150 43.52 -27.73 5.39
N THR A 151 43.69 -28.23 6.61
CA THR A 151 45.00 -28.31 7.23
C THR A 151 45.85 -29.23 6.37
N SER A 152 46.85 -28.68 5.69
CA SER A 152 47.89 -29.42 4.99
C SER A 152 48.76 -30.11 6.03
N LEU A 153 48.77 -31.44 6.05
CA LEU A 153 49.73 -32.25 6.78
C LEU A 153 51.13 -32.02 6.24
N PRO A 154 52.13 -31.87 7.11
CA PRO A 154 53.52 -31.79 6.64
C PRO A 154 53.99 -33.17 6.21
N ALA A 155 54.63 -33.23 5.02
CA ALA A 155 55.28 -34.43 4.51
C ALA A 155 56.41 -34.82 5.46
N ARG A 156 56.37 -36.05 6.02
CA ARG A 156 57.48 -36.69 6.72
C ARG A 156 58.56 -37.01 5.73
N GLY A 157 59.74 -36.37 5.91
CA GLY A 157 60.96 -36.79 5.25
C GLY A 157 61.40 -38.17 5.70
N VAL A 158 61.66 -39.05 4.74
CA VAL A 158 62.35 -40.32 4.96
C VAL A 158 63.82 -40.07 4.61
N ARG A 159 64.69 -40.22 5.63
CA ARG A 159 66.13 -40.42 5.45
C ARG A 159 66.36 -41.92 5.28
N GLY A 160 67.20 -42.30 4.34
CA GLY A 160 67.84 -43.54 4.16
C GLY A 160 68.89 -43.45 3.08
#